data_0e36e78c7c6f2308d270265d1f0f3529
#
_entry.id   0e36e78c7c6f2308d270265d1f0f3529
#
_cell.length_a   1.000
_cell.length_b   1.000
_cell.length_c   1.000
_cell.angle_alpha   90.00
_cell.angle_beta   90.00
_cell.angle_gamma   90.00
#
_symmetry.space_group_name_H-M   'P 1'
#
loop_
_entity.id
_entity.type
_entity.pdbx_description
1 polymer ?
#
loop_
_entity_poly.entity_id
_entity_poly.type
_entity_poly.pdbx_seq_one_letter_code
_entity_poly.pdbx_strand_id
1 'polypeptide(L)'
;MGSDLMRRPPKFVNGYIDRHGKPRFYFRRAGFKKVPLPGLPWSPEFMAAYQHALDLSPRVEIGADRTKPGTIDALIVHYLKSDAFTKALAPETQQMRRNILDRFRTDHGAKRLITLEGRHVAKLIEKRPPHAQKNWLKTLRGLMLFAIKENYRADDPTAGIRAMKPPVKSSGHMTWGGEQIAAYRDKHPFGTVARLALELLLNVAARRGDAHKLGVQHMKDSKISWRPAKTLRSSDKALSIPILPELQRAIDATPRREGALAFLVNDYGKSFASAAAFGNKFADWCVAAGLEPVVCRDGRTRSFRAHGLRKAACKALAQAGCTAPEIMAISGHRTLAQVQIYIDEVEQDRMAEAATKKRLKSEQRVTNLSANSD
;
A
#
# COMPACT_ATOMS: atom_id res chain seq x y z
N MET A 1 -25.38 -32.13 10.80
CA MET A 1 -26.09 -30.86 10.50
C MET A 1 -25.45 -29.76 11.30
N GLY A 2 -24.52 -28.97 10.75
CA GLY A 2 -23.84 -27.96 11.56
C GLY A 2 -22.63 -27.29 10.90
N SER A 3 -22.71 -26.85 9.64
CA SER A 3 -21.62 -26.07 9.06
C SER A 3 -22.05 -24.90 8.13
N ASP A 4 -23.34 -24.66 8.00
CA ASP A 4 -23.85 -23.64 7.05
C ASP A 4 -24.14 -22.25 7.65
N LEU A 5 -23.91 -22.04 8.95
CA LEU A 5 -24.26 -20.80 9.68
C LEU A 5 -23.20 -19.69 9.62
N MET A 6 -22.08 -19.88 8.90
CA MET A 6 -20.99 -18.90 8.83
C MET A 6 -20.75 -18.26 7.44
N ARG A 7 -21.61 -18.48 6.46
CA ARG A 7 -21.49 -17.72 5.21
C ARG A 7 -22.04 -16.31 5.41
N ARG A 8 -21.20 -15.29 5.20
CA ARG A 8 -21.67 -13.89 5.19
C ARG A 8 -22.81 -13.73 4.19
N PRO A 9 -23.88 -13.01 4.57
CA PRO A 9 -24.99 -12.76 3.65
C PRO A 9 -24.49 -12.10 2.35
N PRO A 10 -25.21 -12.24 1.24
CA PRO A 10 -24.88 -11.62 -0.03
C PRO A 10 -24.74 -10.09 0.08
N LYS A 11 -24.07 -9.48 -0.87
CA LYS A 11 -23.88 -8.02 -0.91
C LYS A 11 -25.24 -7.31 -0.92
N PHE A 12 -25.35 -6.18 -0.22
CA PHE A 12 -26.59 -5.40 -0.05
C PHE A 12 -27.66 -6.05 0.83
N VAL A 13 -27.37 -7.12 1.53
CA VAL A 13 -28.27 -7.73 2.50
C VAL A 13 -27.98 -7.21 3.91
N ASN A 14 -29.01 -6.68 4.56
CA ASN A 14 -28.98 -6.31 5.97
C ASN A 14 -29.95 -7.19 6.75
N GLY A 15 -29.50 -7.78 7.86
CA GLY A 15 -30.33 -8.58 8.76
C GLY A 15 -30.42 -7.98 10.15
N TYR A 16 -31.53 -8.20 10.82
CA TYR A 16 -31.73 -7.93 12.25
C TYR A 16 -32.66 -8.98 12.86
N ILE A 17 -32.65 -9.08 14.18
CA ILE A 17 -33.56 -9.93 14.92
C ILE A 17 -34.78 -9.08 15.32
N ASP A 18 -35.99 -9.52 14.97
CA ASP A 18 -37.21 -8.81 15.32
C ASP A 18 -37.58 -8.99 16.83
N ARG A 19 -38.60 -8.27 17.29
CA ARG A 19 -39.07 -8.32 18.70
C ARG A 19 -39.55 -9.69 19.16
N HIS A 20 -39.75 -10.62 18.23
CA HIS A 20 -40.17 -12.02 18.50
C HIS A 20 -39.00 -13.00 18.37
N GLY A 21 -37.73 -12.51 18.30
CA GLY A 21 -36.54 -13.34 18.18
C GLY A 21 -36.29 -13.91 16.78
N LYS A 22 -37.07 -13.51 15.77
CA LYS A 22 -36.95 -14.04 14.40
C LYS A 22 -36.00 -13.19 13.56
N PRO A 23 -35.03 -13.81 12.83
CA PRO A 23 -34.16 -13.10 11.92
C PRO A 23 -34.95 -12.55 10.71
N ARG A 24 -34.73 -11.30 10.39
CA ARG A 24 -35.33 -10.62 9.22
C ARG A 24 -34.23 -10.08 8.34
N PHE A 25 -34.35 -10.31 7.05
CA PHE A 25 -33.39 -9.88 6.05
C PHE A 25 -34.04 -8.96 5.01
N TYR A 26 -33.27 -7.99 4.56
CA TYR A 26 -33.74 -7.03 3.57
C TYR A 26 -32.62 -6.74 2.58
N PHE A 27 -33.00 -6.61 1.30
CA PHE A 27 -32.15 -6.01 0.30
C PHE A 27 -32.16 -4.48 0.48
N ARG A 28 -30.99 -3.89 0.66
CA ARG A 28 -30.83 -2.45 0.83
C ARG A 28 -29.71 -1.92 -0.06
N ARG A 29 -30.06 -1.13 -1.03
CA ARG A 29 -29.13 -0.47 -1.94
C ARG A 29 -29.46 1.03 -1.99
N ALA A 30 -28.42 1.90 -2.06
CA ALA A 30 -28.62 3.34 -2.14
C ALA A 30 -29.47 3.71 -3.39
N GLY A 31 -30.50 4.55 -3.17
CA GLY A 31 -31.41 4.94 -4.24
C GLY A 31 -32.46 3.90 -4.63
N PHE A 32 -32.58 2.78 -3.89
CA PHE A 32 -33.58 1.74 -4.15
C PHE A 32 -34.46 1.49 -2.92
N LYS A 33 -35.73 1.18 -3.12
CA LYS A 33 -36.67 0.86 -2.06
C LYS A 33 -36.22 -0.41 -1.34
N LYS A 34 -36.25 -0.39 0.00
CA LYS A 34 -35.96 -1.56 0.85
C LYS A 34 -36.91 -2.70 0.51
N VAL A 35 -36.37 -3.88 0.14
CA VAL A 35 -37.17 -5.07 -0.24
C VAL A 35 -36.94 -6.17 0.81
N PRO A 36 -37.99 -6.75 1.41
CA PRO A 36 -37.85 -7.86 2.32
C PRO A 36 -37.38 -9.12 1.56
N LEU A 37 -36.48 -9.89 2.18
CA LEU A 37 -35.99 -11.15 1.64
C LEU A 37 -36.52 -12.29 2.55
N PRO A 38 -37.32 -13.22 2.03
CA PRO A 38 -37.86 -14.33 2.79
C PRO A 38 -36.80 -15.40 3.08
N GLY A 39 -37.00 -16.18 4.15
CA GLY A 39 -36.10 -17.27 4.50
C GLY A 39 -34.75 -16.85 5.07
N LEU A 40 -33.86 -17.80 5.18
CA LEU A 40 -32.48 -17.60 5.65
C LEU A 40 -31.54 -17.31 4.47
N PRO A 41 -30.47 -16.54 4.67
CA PRO A 41 -29.46 -16.31 3.63
C PRO A 41 -29.02 -17.63 2.99
N TRP A 42 -28.96 -17.63 1.66
CA TRP A 42 -28.58 -18.77 0.82
C TRP A 42 -29.66 -19.84 0.62
N SER A 43 -30.85 -19.71 1.23
CA SER A 43 -31.98 -20.59 0.86
C SER A 43 -32.47 -20.29 -0.56
N PRO A 44 -33.12 -21.26 -1.27
CA PRO A 44 -33.61 -21.03 -2.61
C PRO A 44 -34.58 -19.83 -2.73
N GLU A 45 -35.50 -19.71 -1.77
CA GLU A 45 -36.48 -18.61 -1.69
C GLU A 45 -35.80 -17.25 -1.49
N PHE A 46 -34.80 -17.22 -0.56
CA PHE A 46 -34.03 -16.02 -0.32
C PHE A 46 -33.24 -15.61 -1.56
N MET A 47 -32.58 -16.54 -2.24
CA MET A 47 -31.78 -16.24 -3.42
C MET A 47 -32.63 -15.82 -4.61
N ALA A 48 -33.84 -16.39 -4.79
CA ALA A 48 -34.77 -15.96 -5.81
C ALA A 48 -35.24 -14.50 -5.58
N ALA A 49 -35.66 -14.18 -4.35
CA ALA A 49 -36.04 -12.81 -3.96
C ALA A 49 -34.88 -11.82 -4.05
N TYR A 50 -33.66 -12.24 -3.65
CA TYR A 50 -32.44 -11.44 -3.76
C TYR A 50 -32.11 -11.14 -5.23
N GLN A 51 -32.14 -12.15 -6.10
CA GLN A 51 -31.85 -11.96 -7.53
C GLN A 51 -32.88 -11.01 -8.18
N HIS A 52 -34.16 -11.22 -7.89
CA HIS A 52 -35.21 -10.32 -8.36
C HIS A 52 -35.01 -8.87 -7.88
N ALA A 53 -34.69 -8.67 -6.59
CA ALA A 53 -34.39 -7.34 -6.06
C ALA A 53 -33.12 -6.73 -6.69
N LEU A 54 -32.12 -7.55 -7.02
CA LEU A 54 -30.88 -7.14 -7.66
C LEU A 54 -31.16 -6.69 -9.11
N ASP A 55 -31.98 -7.41 -9.84
CA ASP A 55 -32.35 -7.11 -11.25
C ASP A 55 -33.21 -5.86 -11.36
N LEU A 56 -34.15 -5.67 -10.43
CA LEU A 56 -34.99 -4.46 -10.35
C LEU A 56 -34.24 -3.26 -9.77
N SER A 57 -33.20 -3.48 -9.00
CA SER A 57 -32.42 -2.37 -8.45
C SER A 57 -31.67 -1.67 -9.59
N PRO A 58 -31.76 -0.35 -9.71
CA PRO A 58 -31.03 0.34 -10.76
C PRO A 58 -29.57 -0.05 -10.61
N ARG A 59 -29.01 -0.74 -11.62
CA ARG A 59 -27.56 -0.79 -11.76
C ARG A 59 -27.14 0.66 -11.70
N VAL A 60 -26.30 1.02 -10.75
CA VAL A 60 -25.62 2.30 -10.77
C VAL A 60 -24.65 2.20 -11.93
N GLU A 61 -25.18 2.24 -13.13
CA GLU A 61 -24.41 2.68 -14.27
C GLU A 61 -24.05 4.12 -13.94
N ILE A 62 -22.77 4.34 -13.78
CA ILE A 62 -22.22 5.69 -13.81
C ILE A 62 -22.41 6.11 -15.26
N GLY A 63 -23.66 6.43 -15.61
CA GLY A 63 -24.11 6.64 -16.97
C GLY A 63 -23.85 8.06 -17.40
N ALA A 64 -23.24 8.23 -18.56
CA ALA A 64 -23.14 9.50 -19.28
C ALA A 64 -24.53 10.15 -19.46
N ASP A 65 -25.59 9.34 -19.57
CA ASP A 65 -26.97 9.76 -19.82
C ASP A 65 -27.68 10.47 -18.67
N ARG A 66 -27.07 10.46 -17.46
CA ARG A 66 -27.59 11.15 -16.26
C ARG A 66 -26.87 12.45 -15.93
N THR A 67 -25.80 12.77 -16.65
CA THR A 67 -25.00 13.97 -16.40
C THR A 67 -25.37 15.06 -17.39
N LYS A 68 -25.59 16.28 -16.90
CA LYS A 68 -25.86 17.44 -17.78
C LYS A 68 -24.62 17.75 -18.61
N PRO A 69 -24.73 17.85 -19.95
CA PRO A 69 -23.61 18.23 -20.81
C PRO A 69 -22.92 19.53 -20.34
N GLY A 70 -21.62 19.63 -20.51
CA GLY A 70 -20.83 20.82 -20.10
C GLY A 70 -20.58 20.97 -18.62
N THR A 71 -20.96 19.99 -17.79
CA THR A 71 -20.64 19.97 -16.36
C THR A 71 -19.34 19.22 -16.06
N ILE A 72 -18.75 19.49 -14.90
CA ILE A 72 -17.60 18.73 -14.38
C ILE A 72 -17.93 17.25 -14.24
N ASP A 73 -19.16 16.92 -13.87
CA ASP A 73 -19.65 15.56 -13.75
C ASP A 73 -19.60 14.79 -15.08
N ALA A 74 -20.11 15.40 -16.16
CA ALA A 74 -20.07 14.80 -17.50
C ALA A 74 -18.63 14.54 -17.96
N LEU A 75 -17.71 15.49 -17.72
CA LEU A 75 -16.29 15.32 -18.02
C LEU A 75 -15.67 14.16 -17.24
N ILE A 76 -15.91 14.06 -15.93
CA ILE A 76 -15.38 12.99 -15.10
C ILE A 76 -15.87 11.63 -15.57
N VAL A 77 -17.16 11.49 -15.90
CA VAL A 77 -17.71 10.24 -16.41
C VAL A 77 -17.05 9.84 -17.72
N HIS A 78 -16.86 10.78 -18.64
CA HIS A 78 -16.16 10.51 -19.92
C HIS A 78 -14.70 10.13 -19.67
N TYR A 79 -13.97 10.87 -18.82
CA TYR A 79 -12.59 10.56 -18.48
C TYR A 79 -12.42 9.16 -17.89
N LEU A 80 -13.29 8.76 -16.94
CA LEU A 80 -13.22 7.45 -16.29
C LEU A 80 -13.49 6.27 -17.25
N LYS A 81 -14.17 6.50 -18.37
CA LYS A 81 -14.42 5.52 -19.43
C LYS A 81 -13.32 5.52 -20.51
N SER A 82 -12.53 6.56 -20.60
CA SER A 82 -11.53 6.74 -21.66
C SER A 82 -10.33 5.80 -21.54
N ASP A 83 -9.66 5.55 -22.66
CA ASP A 83 -8.40 4.81 -22.70
C ASP A 83 -7.28 5.51 -21.92
N ALA A 84 -7.31 6.84 -21.86
CA ALA A 84 -6.40 7.63 -21.04
C ALA A 84 -6.48 7.30 -19.53
N PHE A 85 -7.62 6.84 -19.07
CA PHE A 85 -7.79 6.39 -17.70
C PHE A 85 -7.66 4.86 -17.56
N THR A 86 -8.35 4.09 -18.39
CA THR A 86 -8.48 2.64 -18.23
C THR A 86 -7.25 1.86 -18.68
N LYS A 87 -6.58 2.31 -19.77
CA LYS A 87 -5.41 1.62 -20.33
C LYS A 87 -4.08 2.28 -19.95
N ALA A 88 -4.01 3.61 -19.91
CA ALA A 88 -2.77 4.32 -19.67
C ALA A 88 -2.34 4.31 -18.20
N LEU A 89 -3.27 4.13 -17.25
CA LEU A 89 -2.97 4.14 -15.82
C LEU A 89 -2.90 2.74 -15.22
N ALA A 90 -2.01 2.55 -14.24
CA ALA A 90 -1.98 1.33 -13.44
C ALA A 90 -3.23 1.24 -12.53
N PRO A 91 -3.73 0.02 -12.20
CA PRO A 91 -4.96 -0.17 -11.40
C PRO A 91 -4.98 0.61 -10.08
N GLU A 92 -3.87 0.64 -9.35
CA GLU A 92 -3.76 1.39 -8.09
C GLU A 92 -3.85 2.91 -8.30
N THR A 93 -3.30 3.39 -9.43
CA THR A 93 -3.40 4.80 -9.82
C THR A 93 -4.82 5.15 -10.24
N GLN A 94 -5.50 4.26 -10.98
CA GLN A 94 -6.92 4.40 -11.32
C GLN A 94 -7.77 4.51 -10.06
N GLN A 95 -7.58 3.60 -9.10
CA GLN A 95 -8.34 3.60 -7.85
C GLN A 95 -8.10 4.88 -7.04
N MET A 96 -6.84 5.31 -6.90
CA MET A 96 -6.48 6.54 -6.20
C MET A 96 -7.10 7.78 -6.87
N ARG A 97 -7.00 7.88 -8.21
CA ARG A 97 -7.59 8.99 -8.96
C ARG A 97 -9.10 8.96 -8.90
N ARG A 98 -9.73 7.79 -9.03
CA ARG A 98 -11.18 7.62 -8.89
C ARG A 98 -11.67 8.16 -7.54
N ASN A 99 -11.05 7.77 -6.44
CA ASN A 99 -11.42 8.25 -5.09
C ASN A 99 -11.31 9.78 -4.95
N ILE A 100 -10.33 10.40 -5.62
CA ILE A 100 -10.20 11.86 -5.63
C ILE A 100 -11.28 12.50 -6.50
N LEU A 101 -11.52 11.96 -7.69
CA LEU A 101 -12.53 12.46 -8.62
C LEU A 101 -13.94 12.31 -8.07
N ASP A 102 -14.26 11.22 -7.38
CA ASP A 102 -15.56 11.02 -6.74
C ASP A 102 -15.83 12.08 -5.66
N ARG A 103 -14.83 12.42 -4.84
CA ARG A 103 -14.94 13.53 -3.88
C ARG A 103 -15.09 14.89 -4.57
N PHE A 104 -14.30 15.13 -5.62
CA PHE A 104 -14.41 16.36 -6.41
C PHE A 104 -15.77 16.48 -7.09
N ARG A 105 -16.29 15.38 -7.59
CA ARG A 105 -17.62 15.24 -8.17
C ARG A 105 -18.75 15.57 -7.19
N THR A 106 -18.67 15.06 -5.97
CA THR A 106 -19.65 15.33 -4.90
C THR A 106 -19.78 16.82 -4.61
N ASP A 107 -18.65 17.52 -4.53
CA ASP A 107 -18.61 18.94 -4.13
C ASP A 107 -18.86 19.90 -5.32
N HIS A 108 -18.51 19.49 -6.54
CA HIS A 108 -18.41 20.39 -7.69
C HIS A 108 -19.01 19.85 -8.98
N GLY A 109 -19.48 18.61 -9.04
CA GLY A 109 -19.89 17.91 -10.26
C GLY A 109 -20.96 18.65 -11.08
N ALA A 110 -21.97 19.23 -10.42
CA ALA A 110 -23.04 19.95 -11.08
C ALA A 110 -22.63 21.31 -11.71
N LYS A 111 -21.43 21.82 -11.38
CA LYS A 111 -20.96 23.11 -11.90
C LYS A 111 -20.50 22.97 -13.36
N ARG A 112 -20.64 24.09 -14.11
CA ARG A 112 -20.15 24.14 -15.49
C ARG A 112 -18.64 24.05 -15.54
N LEU A 113 -18.10 23.22 -16.41
CA LEU A 113 -16.65 23.05 -16.55
C LEU A 113 -15.94 24.34 -16.95
N ILE A 114 -16.53 25.11 -17.84
CA ILE A 114 -15.96 26.38 -18.35
C ILE A 114 -15.75 27.42 -17.25
N THR A 115 -16.53 27.36 -16.15
CA THR A 115 -16.40 28.29 -15.02
C THR A 115 -15.35 27.88 -14.01
N LEU A 116 -14.68 26.74 -14.20
CA LEU A 116 -13.59 26.31 -13.33
C LEU A 116 -12.31 27.08 -13.67
N GLU A 117 -11.97 28.06 -12.85
CA GLU A 117 -10.78 28.90 -13.01
C GLU A 117 -9.63 28.44 -12.10
N GLY A 118 -8.42 28.91 -12.38
CA GLY A 118 -7.22 28.64 -11.59
C GLY A 118 -7.37 28.96 -10.11
N ARG A 119 -8.01 30.11 -9.78
CA ARG A 119 -8.29 30.52 -8.40
C ARG A 119 -9.13 29.48 -7.63
N HIS A 120 -10.09 28.83 -8.30
CA HIS A 120 -10.94 27.80 -7.70
C HIS A 120 -10.13 26.53 -7.39
N VAL A 121 -9.26 26.14 -8.34
CA VAL A 121 -8.37 24.98 -8.16
C VAL A 121 -7.34 25.26 -7.05
N ALA A 122 -6.74 26.46 -7.00
CA ALA A 122 -5.79 26.84 -5.97
C ALA A 122 -6.40 26.72 -4.57
N LYS A 123 -7.57 27.33 -4.34
CA LYS A 123 -8.30 27.24 -3.07
C LYS A 123 -8.67 25.80 -2.69
N LEU A 124 -9.01 24.96 -3.68
CA LEU A 124 -9.33 23.56 -3.46
C LEU A 124 -8.10 22.76 -3.00
N ILE A 125 -6.93 23.04 -3.60
CA ILE A 125 -5.67 22.39 -3.23
C ILE A 125 -5.20 22.85 -1.86
N GLU A 126 -5.26 24.15 -1.55
CA GLU A 126 -4.88 24.73 -0.26
C GLU A 126 -5.66 24.14 0.93
N LYS A 127 -6.96 23.85 0.73
CA LYS A 127 -7.79 23.19 1.75
C LYS A 127 -7.38 21.75 2.06
N ARG A 128 -6.48 21.15 1.29
CA ARG A 128 -6.01 19.77 1.50
C ARG A 128 -4.74 19.74 2.34
N PRO A 129 -4.56 18.73 3.18
CA PRO A 129 -3.29 18.55 3.89
C PRO A 129 -2.12 18.47 2.91
N PRO A 130 -0.93 18.99 3.22
CA PRO A 130 0.21 19.08 2.31
C PRO A 130 0.55 17.77 1.58
N HIS A 131 0.43 16.63 2.28
CA HIS A 131 0.69 15.30 1.71
C HIS A 131 -0.34 14.87 0.65
N ALA A 132 -1.57 15.41 0.71
CA ALA A 132 -2.65 15.10 -0.24
C ALA A 132 -2.63 16.03 -1.46
N GLN A 133 -2.15 17.27 -1.30
CA GLN A 133 -2.17 18.30 -2.35
C GLN A 133 -1.54 17.81 -3.66
N LYS A 134 -0.39 17.14 -3.58
CA LYS A 134 0.33 16.64 -4.76
C LYS A 134 -0.51 15.65 -5.58
N ASN A 135 -1.19 14.72 -4.92
CA ASN A 135 -2.02 13.72 -5.60
C ASN A 135 -3.30 14.34 -6.16
N TRP A 136 -3.92 15.26 -5.42
CA TRP A 136 -5.08 16.00 -5.89
C TRP A 136 -4.74 16.81 -7.15
N LEU A 137 -3.68 17.61 -7.10
CA LEU A 137 -3.24 18.44 -8.23
C LEU A 137 -2.87 17.58 -9.45
N LYS A 138 -2.14 16.47 -9.24
CA LYS A 138 -1.80 15.54 -10.33
C LYS A 138 -3.05 14.90 -10.96
N THR A 139 -4.07 14.62 -10.16
CA THR A 139 -5.33 14.04 -10.64
C THR A 139 -6.13 15.06 -11.45
N LEU A 140 -6.28 16.29 -10.93
CA LEU A 140 -6.99 17.37 -11.63
C LEU A 140 -6.27 17.77 -12.92
N ARG A 141 -4.93 17.84 -12.94
CA ARG A 141 -4.17 18.04 -14.17
C ARG A 141 -4.46 16.98 -15.22
N GLY A 142 -4.46 15.71 -14.81
CA GLY A 142 -4.80 14.63 -15.74
C GLY A 142 -6.19 14.76 -16.32
N LEU A 143 -7.17 15.20 -15.51
CA LEU A 143 -8.53 15.47 -15.96
C LEU A 143 -8.59 16.68 -16.91
N MET A 144 -7.89 17.78 -16.61
CA MET A 144 -7.88 19.00 -17.44
C MET A 144 -7.16 18.80 -18.78
N LEU A 145 -6.03 18.08 -18.78
CA LEU A 145 -5.34 17.71 -20.02
C LEU A 145 -6.22 16.83 -20.91
N PHE A 146 -6.99 15.92 -20.32
CA PHE A 146 -8.01 15.17 -21.07
C PHE A 146 -9.10 16.10 -21.60
N ALA A 147 -9.60 17.04 -20.80
CA ALA A 147 -10.61 18.00 -21.23
C ALA A 147 -10.16 18.86 -22.43
N ILE A 148 -8.89 19.28 -22.44
CA ILE A 148 -8.30 20.04 -23.55
C ILE A 148 -8.19 19.15 -24.79
N LYS A 149 -7.66 17.92 -24.64
CA LYS A 149 -7.52 16.97 -25.74
C LYS A 149 -8.86 16.65 -26.42
N GLU A 150 -9.93 16.54 -25.65
CA GLU A 150 -11.27 16.22 -26.13
C GLU A 150 -12.10 17.49 -26.43
N ASN A 151 -11.48 18.67 -26.54
CA ASN A 151 -12.09 19.96 -26.88
C ASN A 151 -13.23 20.41 -25.95
N TYR A 152 -13.24 19.98 -24.68
CA TYR A 152 -14.19 20.48 -23.66
C TYR A 152 -13.84 21.88 -23.18
N ARG A 153 -12.54 22.26 -23.27
CA ARG A 153 -12.03 23.60 -22.97
C ARG A 153 -10.68 23.85 -23.66
N ALA A 154 -10.31 25.13 -23.81
CA ALA A 154 -9.07 25.52 -24.49
C ALA A 154 -7.89 25.72 -23.53
N ASP A 155 -8.15 25.97 -22.23
CA ASP A 155 -7.14 26.35 -21.23
C ASP A 155 -7.03 25.31 -20.09
N ASP A 156 -5.89 25.34 -19.38
CA ASP A 156 -5.65 24.50 -18.20
C ASP A 156 -5.74 25.31 -16.90
N PRO A 157 -6.84 25.21 -16.13
CA PRO A 157 -6.97 25.93 -14.86
C PRO A 157 -6.05 25.37 -13.76
N THR A 158 -5.30 24.31 -14.02
CA THR A 158 -4.27 23.81 -13.09
C THR A 158 -2.87 24.35 -13.39
N ALA A 159 -2.73 25.09 -14.49
CA ALA A 159 -1.44 25.66 -14.88
C ALA A 159 -0.89 26.61 -13.80
N GLY A 160 0.41 26.59 -13.59
CA GLY A 160 1.08 27.43 -12.59
C GLY A 160 0.84 27.06 -11.12
N ILE A 161 -0.20 26.27 -10.79
CA ILE A 161 -0.48 25.88 -9.40
C ILE A 161 0.56 24.87 -8.92
N ARG A 162 1.07 25.09 -7.72
CA ARG A 162 2.05 24.19 -7.07
C ARG A 162 1.51 23.69 -5.75
N ALA A 163 1.74 22.39 -5.48
CA ALA A 163 1.46 21.83 -4.16
C ALA A 163 2.47 22.38 -3.14
N MET A 164 2.01 22.67 -1.95
CA MET A 164 2.86 23.10 -0.84
C MET A 164 3.92 22.03 -0.53
N LYS A 165 5.15 22.45 -0.37
CA LYS A 165 6.20 21.59 0.18
C LYS A 165 5.99 21.52 1.69
N PRO A 166 5.88 20.30 2.29
CA PRO A 166 5.80 20.22 3.74
C PRO A 166 7.09 20.81 4.35
N PRO A 167 6.99 21.54 5.48
CA PRO A 167 8.14 22.18 6.10
C PRO A 167 9.21 21.17 6.55
N VAL A 168 8.78 19.99 6.94
CA VAL A 168 9.67 18.87 7.30
C VAL A 168 9.46 17.72 6.32
N LYS A 169 10.55 17.19 5.76
CA LYS A 169 10.48 15.97 4.95
C LYS A 169 9.90 14.84 5.77
N SER A 170 8.90 14.16 5.23
CA SER A 170 8.39 12.94 5.85
C SER A 170 9.52 11.90 5.94
N SER A 171 9.74 11.35 7.12
CA SER A 171 10.66 10.21 7.34
C SER A 171 10.18 8.90 6.65
N GLY A 172 8.98 8.94 6.06
CA GLY A 172 8.39 7.76 5.40
C GLY A 172 7.96 6.70 6.40
N HIS A 173 8.13 5.42 6.03
CA HIS A 173 7.89 4.31 6.95
C HIS A 173 9.05 4.16 7.93
N MET A 174 8.74 3.75 9.18
CA MET A 174 9.76 3.43 10.18
C MET A 174 10.67 2.33 9.66
N THR A 175 11.98 2.54 9.76
CA THR A 175 12.98 1.50 9.51
C THR A 175 13.07 0.63 10.76
N TRP A 176 13.12 -0.68 10.61
CA TRP A 176 13.29 -1.60 11.71
C TRP A 176 14.77 -1.67 12.09
N GLY A 177 15.06 -1.58 13.39
CA GLY A 177 16.38 -1.87 13.97
C GLY A 177 16.48 -3.33 14.41
N GLY A 178 17.66 -3.70 14.90
CA GLY A 178 17.91 -5.05 15.41
C GLY A 178 17.00 -5.44 16.57
N GLU A 179 16.76 -4.53 17.52
CA GLU A 179 15.88 -4.75 18.67
C GLU A 179 14.43 -5.09 18.25
N GLN A 180 13.86 -4.34 17.29
CA GLN A 180 12.52 -4.60 16.81
C GLN A 180 12.42 -5.93 16.07
N ILE A 181 13.45 -6.28 15.31
CA ILE A 181 13.53 -7.58 14.62
C ILE A 181 13.63 -8.71 15.64
N ALA A 182 14.47 -8.55 16.68
CA ALA A 182 14.61 -9.53 17.76
C ALA A 182 13.29 -9.72 18.52
N ALA A 183 12.67 -8.64 19.00
CA ALA A 183 11.37 -8.69 19.71
C ALA A 183 10.29 -9.37 18.87
N TYR A 184 10.25 -9.11 17.57
CA TYR A 184 9.29 -9.76 16.69
C TYR A 184 9.59 -11.25 16.51
N ARG A 185 10.87 -11.65 16.41
CA ARG A 185 11.31 -13.04 16.31
C ARG A 185 11.00 -13.83 17.56
N ASP A 186 11.19 -13.23 18.73
CA ASP A 186 10.91 -13.85 20.03
C ASP A 186 9.41 -14.12 20.20
N LYS A 187 8.57 -13.15 19.80
CA LYS A 187 7.12 -13.31 19.85
C LYS A 187 6.60 -14.32 18.84
N HIS A 188 7.21 -14.41 17.68
CA HIS A 188 6.76 -15.25 16.57
C HIS A 188 7.81 -16.30 16.23
N PRO A 189 7.74 -17.49 16.83
CA PRO A 189 8.70 -18.57 16.57
C PRO A 189 8.59 -19.12 15.15
N PHE A 190 9.58 -19.88 14.73
CA PHE A 190 9.52 -20.67 13.50
C PHE A 190 8.27 -21.56 13.49
N GLY A 191 7.68 -21.77 12.32
CA GLY A 191 6.41 -22.45 12.14
C GLY A 191 5.20 -21.51 12.09
N THR A 192 5.36 -20.23 12.43
CA THR A 192 4.30 -19.22 12.30
C THR A 192 4.39 -18.46 10.98
N VAL A 193 3.22 -18.13 10.38
CA VAL A 193 3.16 -17.28 9.17
C VAL A 193 3.74 -15.89 9.44
N ALA A 194 3.64 -15.40 10.66
CA ALA A 194 4.24 -14.13 11.07
C ALA A 194 5.77 -14.15 10.94
N ARG A 195 6.43 -15.22 11.45
CA ARG A 195 7.88 -15.39 11.32
C ARG A 195 8.28 -15.54 9.85
N LEU A 196 7.59 -16.34 9.08
CA LEU A 196 7.83 -16.50 7.65
C LEU A 196 7.71 -15.16 6.90
N ALA A 197 6.73 -14.32 7.25
CA ALA A 197 6.56 -13.00 6.66
C ALA A 197 7.74 -12.07 6.94
N LEU A 198 8.28 -12.08 8.16
CA LEU A 198 9.47 -11.31 8.53
C LEU A 198 10.68 -11.74 7.71
N GLU A 199 11.00 -13.05 7.73
CA GLU A 199 12.21 -13.56 7.07
C GLU A 199 12.12 -13.39 5.54
N LEU A 200 10.94 -13.58 4.95
CA LEU A 200 10.71 -13.32 3.53
C LEU A 200 10.99 -11.85 3.19
N LEU A 201 10.42 -10.91 3.94
CA LEU A 201 10.59 -9.47 3.68
C LEU A 201 12.03 -9.00 3.89
N LEU A 202 12.74 -9.54 4.86
CA LEU A 202 14.15 -9.23 5.11
C LEU A 202 15.06 -9.80 4.03
N ASN A 203 14.82 -11.04 3.60
CA ASN A 203 15.66 -11.69 2.59
C ASN A 203 15.50 -11.06 1.21
N VAL A 204 14.26 -10.98 0.71
CA VAL A 204 14.01 -10.56 -0.67
C VAL A 204 13.77 -9.05 -0.82
N ALA A 205 13.75 -8.29 0.27
CA ALA A 205 13.46 -6.86 0.29
C ALA A 205 12.23 -6.47 -0.55
N ALA A 206 11.25 -7.39 -0.72
CA ALA A 206 10.09 -7.21 -1.59
C ALA A 206 9.18 -6.09 -1.10
N ARG A 207 8.46 -5.46 -2.03
CA ARG A 207 7.36 -4.59 -1.64
C ARG A 207 6.21 -5.42 -1.08
N ARG A 208 5.46 -4.88 -0.13
CA ARG A 208 4.26 -5.52 0.44
C ARG A 208 3.31 -6.06 -0.64
N GLY A 209 3.16 -5.31 -1.74
CA GLY A 209 2.31 -5.69 -2.87
C GLY A 209 2.80 -6.90 -3.66
N ASP A 210 4.09 -7.21 -3.58
CA ASP A 210 4.68 -8.40 -4.21
C ASP A 210 4.76 -9.54 -3.19
N ALA A 211 5.25 -9.26 -1.97
CA ALA A 211 5.52 -10.28 -0.95
C ALA A 211 4.33 -11.20 -0.65
N HIS A 212 3.09 -10.68 -0.55
CA HIS A 212 1.91 -11.50 -0.24
C HIS A 212 1.52 -12.49 -1.35
N LYS A 213 2.11 -12.36 -2.54
CA LYS A 213 1.89 -13.24 -3.69
C LYS A 213 3.00 -14.28 -3.88
N LEU A 214 4.16 -14.06 -3.23
CA LEU A 214 5.28 -14.98 -3.36
C LEU A 214 4.93 -16.33 -2.74
N GLY A 215 5.39 -17.40 -3.35
CA GLY A 215 5.13 -18.76 -2.92
C GLY A 215 6.03 -19.75 -3.67
N VAL A 216 5.75 -21.03 -3.50
CA VAL A 216 6.56 -22.14 -4.03
C VAL A 216 6.75 -22.08 -5.55
N GLN A 217 5.76 -21.58 -6.28
CA GLN A 217 5.81 -21.39 -7.72
C GLN A 217 6.89 -20.38 -8.17
N HIS A 218 7.42 -19.60 -7.23
CA HIS A 218 8.50 -18.65 -7.48
C HIS A 218 9.88 -19.21 -7.09
N MET A 219 9.92 -20.39 -6.46
CA MET A 219 11.18 -21.03 -6.06
C MET A 219 11.74 -21.89 -7.16
N LYS A 220 13.01 -21.69 -7.46
CA LYS A 220 13.81 -22.54 -8.36
C LYS A 220 15.28 -22.40 -7.99
N ASP A 221 16.00 -23.50 -7.95
CA ASP A 221 17.47 -23.54 -7.74
C ASP A 221 17.93 -22.70 -6.52
N SER A 222 17.26 -22.90 -5.37
CA SER A 222 17.50 -22.16 -4.12
C SER A 222 17.37 -20.63 -4.26
N LYS A 223 16.58 -20.18 -5.21
CA LYS A 223 16.27 -18.75 -5.43
C LYS A 223 14.79 -18.51 -5.48
N ILE A 224 14.36 -17.29 -5.10
CA ILE A 224 13.02 -16.79 -5.32
C ILE A 224 13.07 -15.80 -6.49
N SER A 225 12.28 -16.06 -7.51
CA SER A 225 12.24 -15.26 -8.74
C SER A 225 10.84 -14.72 -9.00
N TRP A 226 10.74 -13.39 -9.23
CA TRP A 226 9.46 -12.77 -9.57
C TRP A 226 9.67 -11.47 -10.36
N ARG A 227 8.60 -10.98 -10.99
CA ARG A 227 8.58 -9.66 -11.63
C ARG A 227 7.81 -8.68 -10.74
N PRO A 228 8.44 -7.58 -10.24
CA PRO A 228 7.77 -6.64 -9.35
C PRO A 228 6.62 -5.91 -10.05
N ALA A 229 5.40 -6.05 -9.54
CA ALA A 229 4.18 -5.53 -10.16
C ALA A 229 4.22 -4.02 -10.42
N LYS A 230 4.78 -3.24 -9.49
CA LYS A 230 4.86 -1.77 -9.61
C LYS A 230 5.71 -1.29 -10.79
N THR A 231 6.69 -2.09 -11.22
CA THR A 231 7.64 -1.73 -12.28
C THR A 231 7.42 -2.50 -13.57
N LEU A 232 6.48 -3.42 -13.61
CA LEU A 232 6.21 -4.30 -14.74
C LEU A 232 5.93 -3.53 -16.05
N ARG A 233 5.20 -2.40 -15.96
CA ARG A 233 4.89 -1.56 -17.13
C ARG A 233 6.09 -0.80 -17.70
N SER A 234 7.16 -0.66 -16.94
CA SER A 234 8.33 0.16 -17.30
C SER A 234 9.63 -0.62 -17.36
N SER A 235 9.60 -1.88 -16.97
CA SER A 235 10.74 -2.80 -17.03
C SER A 235 10.24 -4.23 -16.85
N ASP A 236 10.58 -5.10 -17.77
CA ASP A 236 10.27 -6.54 -17.69
C ASP A 236 11.34 -7.33 -16.89
N LYS A 237 12.24 -6.63 -16.20
CA LYS A 237 13.33 -7.27 -15.43
C LYS A 237 12.76 -8.06 -14.26
N ALA A 238 12.97 -9.36 -14.27
CA ALA A 238 12.74 -10.23 -13.13
C ALA A 238 13.84 -10.02 -12.07
N LEU A 239 13.46 -10.15 -10.82
CA LEU A 239 14.39 -10.30 -9.70
C LEU A 239 14.54 -11.80 -9.42
N SER A 240 15.77 -12.25 -9.15
CA SER A 240 16.08 -13.62 -8.77
C SER A 240 17.05 -13.58 -7.58
N ILE A 241 16.57 -13.92 -6.41
CA ILE A 241 17.26 -13.66 -5.14
C ILE A 241 17.53 -14.98 -4.45
N PRO A 242 18.79 -15.27 -4.08
CA PRO A 242 19.14 -16.45 -3.29
C PRO A 242 18.37 -16.48 -1.95
N ILE A 243 17.97 -17.68 -1.55
CA ILE A 243 17.30 -17.91 -0.28
C ILE A 243 18.35 -18.01 0.82
N LEU A 244 18.30 -17.12 1.80
CA LEU A 244 19.15 -17.17 2.98
C LEU A 244 18.71 -18.31 3.92
N PRO A 245 19.64 -18.87 4.74
CA PRO A 245 19.34 -19.99 5.64
C PRO A 245 18.14 -19.71 6.56
N GLU A 246 18.03 -18.51 7.10
CA GLU A 246 16.92 -18.14 8.01
C GLU A 246 15.56 -18.15 7.29
N LEU A 247 15.52 -17.72 6.05
CA LEU A 247 14.29 -17.80 5.24
C LEU A 247 13.97 -19.26 4.91
N GLN A 248 14.96 -20.06 4.54
CA GLN A 248 14.76 -21.48 4.27
C GLN A 248 14.19 -22.20 5.51
N ARG A 249 14.78 -21.98 6.69
CA ARG A 249 14.24 -22.51 7.95
C ARG A 249 12.79 -22.11 8.19
N ALA A 250 12.47 -20.84 7.93
CA ALA A 250 11.10 -20.35 8.11
C ALA A 250 10.12 -21.01 7.13
N ILE A 251 10.54 -21.24 5.89
CA ILE A 251 9.73 -21.93 4.88
C ILE A 251 9.50 -23.40 5.29
N ASP A 252 10.55 -24.09 5.71
CA ASP A 252 10.49 -25.51 6.05
C ASP A 252 9.68 -25.78 7.33
N ALA A 253 9.81 -24.89 8.32
CA ALA A 253 9.10 -24.99 9.58
C ALA A 253 7.61 -24.60 9.49
N THR A 254 7.21 -23.80 8.49
CA THR A 254 5.84 -23.28 8.41
C THR A 254 4.94 -24.31 7.70
N PRO A 255 3.91 -24.87 8.39
CA PRO A 255 3.01 -25.84 7.79
C PRO A 255 2.30 -25.25 6.57
N ARG A 256 2.36 -25.94 5.44
CA ARG A 256 1.62 -25.58 4.23
C ARG A 256 0.29 -26.28 4.19
N ARG A 257 -0.75 -25.56 3.86
CA ARG A 257 -2.04 -26.18 3.55
C ARG A 257 -2.03 -26.64 2.10
N GLU A 258 -2.64 -27.78 1.87
CA GLU A 258 -2.83 -28.33 0.54
C GLU A 258 -3.48 -27.31 -0.40
N GLY A 259 -2.93 -27.13 -1.60
CA GLY A 259 -3.42 -26.15 -2.59
C GLY A 259 -3.00 -24.69 -2.35
N ALA A 260 -2.33 -24.38 -1.24
CA ALA A 260 -1.83 -23.02 -1.00
C ALA A 260 -0.55 -22.75 -1.82
N LEU A 261 -0.66 -21.90 -2.85
CA LEU A 261 0.48 -21.50 -3.68
C LEU A 261 1.34 -20.41 -3.00
N ALA A 262 0.75 -19.49 -2.25
CA ALA A 262 1.46 -18.41 -1.57
C ALA A 262 2.07 -18.88 -0.25
N PHE A 263 3.27 -18.36 0.10
CA PHE A 263 3.88 -18.57 1.39
C PHE A 263 3.05 -17.98 2.53
N LEU A 264 2.49 -16.79 2.28
CA LEU A 264 1.76 -16.03 3.29
C LEU A 264 0.26 -16.26 3.15
N VAL A 265 -0.30 -16.92 4.14
CA VAL A 265 -1.72 -17.24 4.23
C VAL A 265 -2.36 -16.56 5.44
N ASN A 266 -3.66 -16.35 5.37
CA ASN A 266 -4.46 -15.84 6.50
C ASN A 266 -4.81 -16.97 7.47
N ASP A 267 -5.52 -16.64 8.56
CA ASP A 267 -5.90 -17.59 9.61
C ASP A 267 -6.79 -18.74 9.09
N TYR A 268 -7.41 -18.56 7.92
CA TYR A 268 -8.19 -19.62 7.23
C TYR A 268 -7.34 -20.44 6.26
N GLY A 269 -6.03 -20.21 6.18
CA GLY A 269 -5.11 -20.88 5.27
C GLY A 269 -5.24 -20.49 3.80
N LYS A 270 -5.94 -19.39 3.50
CA LYS A 270 -6.07 -18.84 2.14
C LYS A 270 -5.08 -17.70 1.93
N SER A 271 -4.59 -17.55 0.71
CA SER A 271 -3.78 -16.38 0.33
C SER A 271 -4.50 -15.09 0.68
N PHE A 272 -3.76 -14.06 1.09
CA PHE A 272 -4.34 -12.74 1.35
C PHE A 272 -4.98 -12.16 0.09
N ALA A 273 -6.23 -11.72 0.20
CA ALA A 273 -7.00 -11.17 -0.92
C ALA A 273 -6.38 -9.88 -1.50
N SER A 274 -5.57 -9.17 -0.72
CA SER A 274 -4.91 -7.93 -1.16
C SER A 274 -3.67 -7.63 -0.34
N ALA A 275 -2.79 -6.77 -0.89
CA ALA A 275 -1.68 -6.21 -0.14
C ALA A 275 -2.12 -5.44 1.12
N ALA A 276 -3.32 -4.85 1.11
CA ALA A 276 -3.87 -4.17 2.27
C ALA A 276 -4.25 -5.16 3.38
N ALA A 277 -4.92 -6.26 3.02
CA ALA A 277 -5.27 -7.32 3.97
C ALA A 277 -4.03 -7.91 4.64
N PHE A 278 -2.99 -8.25 3.87
CA PHE A 278 -1.70 -8.66 4.42
C PHE A 278 -1.07 -7.59 5.31
N GLY A 279 -1.08 -6.33 4.86
CA GLY A 279 -0.49 -5.24 5.63
C GLY A 279 -1.20 -4.96 6.97
N ASN A 280 -2.51 -5.18 7.06
CA ASN A 280 -3.27 -5.08 8.31
C ASN A 280 -2.91 -6.23 9.25
N LYS A 281 -2.92 -7.46 8.75
CA LYS A 281 -2.52 -8.63 9.56
C LYS A 281 -1.08 -8.51 10.05
N PHE A 282 -0.17 -8.01 9.20
CA PHE A 282 1.22 -7.75 9.60
C PHE A 282 1.31 -6.70 10.71
N ALA A 283 0.45 -5.69 10.69
CA ALA A 283 0.38 -4.72 11.76
C ALA A 283 -0.08 -5.33 13.09
N ASP A 284 -1.06 -6.25 13.04
CA ASP A 284 -1.53 -6.97 14.23
C ASP A 284 -0.40 -7.80 14.83
N TRP A 285 0.42 -8.45 14.01
CA TRP A 285 1.61 -9.17 14.46
C TRP A 285 2.66 -8.25 15.09
N CYS A 286 2.84 -7.02 14.56
CA CYS A 286 3.71 -6.03 15.17
C CYS A 286 3.22 -5.63 16.58
N VAL A 287 1.92 -5.39 16.73
CA VAL A 287 1.32 -5.07 18.04
C VAL A 287 1.48 -6.24 19.01
N ALA A 288 1.22 -7.48 18.56
CA ALA A 288 1.42 -8.68 19.37
C ALA A 288 2.87 -8.86 19.84
N ALA A 289 3.84 -8.36 19.07
CA ALA A 289 5.25 -8.35 19.43
C ALA A 289 5.68 -7.16 20.30
N GLY A 290 4.74 -6.36 20.79
CA GLY A 290 5.02 -5.20 21.65
C GLY A 290 5.71 -4.04 20.92
N LEU A 291 5.61 -3.96 19.58
CA LEU A 291 6.24 -2.90 18.81
C LEU A 291 5.40 -1.62 18.86
N GLU A 292 5.68 -0.77 19.83
CA GLU A 292 4.97 0.48 20.06
C GLU A 292 5.20 1.50 18.93
N PRO A 293 4.18 2.32 18.63
CA PRO A 293 4.33 3.41 17.69
C PRO A 293 5.32 4.47 18.17
N VAL A 294 6.11 5.02 17.26
CA VAL A 294 7.17 6.00 17.54
C VAL A 294 6.80 7.37 16.99
N VAL A 295 7.02 8.42 17.77
CA VAL A 295 6.91 9.81 17.31
C VAL A 295 8.12 10.16 16.45
N CYS A 296 7.90 10.49 15.18
CA CYS A 296 8.94 10.80 14.22
C CYS A 296 9.32 12.30 14.26
N ARG A 297 10.48 12.66 13.65
CA ARG A 297 10.96 14.06 13.56
C ARG A 297 9.95 15.04 12.95
N ASP A 298 9.02 14.57 12.14
CA ASP A 298 7.94 15.36 11.55
C ASP A 298 6.70 15.47 12.46
N GLY A 299 6.82 15.12 13.75
CA GLY A 299 5.76 15.15 14.75
C GLY A 299 4.67 14.10 14.58
N ARG A 300 4.78 13.21 13.60
CA ARG A 300 3.79 12.16 13.35
C ARG A 300 4.16 10.87 14.04
N THR A 301 3.20 10.27 14.71
CA THR A 301 3.33 8.93 15.26
C THR A 301 3.21 7.88 14.14
N ARG A 302 4.15 6.94 14.09
CA ARG A 302 4.18 5.85 13.11
C ARG A 302 4.40 4.52 13.78
N SER A 303 3.59 3.55 13.34
CA SER A 303 3.76 2.15 13.72
C SER A 303 4.74 1.44 12.79
N PHE A 304 5.32 0.37 13.28
CA PHE A 304 6.11 -0.55 12.47
C PHE A 304 5.22 -1.26 11.45
N ARG A 305 5.71 -1.42 10.23
CA ARG A 305 4.96 -1.97 9.09
C ARG A 305 5.89 -2.76 8.18
N ALA A 306 5.34 -3.65 7.39
CA ALA A 306 6.08 -4.48 6.43
C ALA A 306 7.02 -3.69 5.50
N HIS A 307 6.65 -2.46 5.12
CA HIS A 307 7.52 -1.64 4.25
C HIS A 307 8.79 -1.16 4.95
N GLY A 308 8.76 -1.04 6.28
CA GLY A 308 9.95 -0.71 7.08
C GLY A 308 11.01 -1.81 7.04
N LEU A 309 10.61 -3.08 6.91
CA LEU A 309 11.53 -4.22 6.76
C LEU A 309 12.32 -4.15 5.44
N ARG A 310 11.70 -3.70 4.36
CA ARG A 310 12.43 -3.47 3.11
C ARG A 310 13.53 -2.40 3.27
N LYS A 311 13.28 -1.34 4.06
CA LYS A 311 14.31 -0.37 4.42
C LYS A 311 15.41 -1.01 5.26
N ALA A 312 15.04 -1.82 6.25
CA ALA A 312 16.00 -2.55 7.09
C ALA A 312 16.86 -3.50 6.25
N ALA A 313 16.28 -4.24 5.31
CA ALA A 313 17.02 -5.10 4.40
C ALA A 313 18.03 -4.32 3.54
N CYS A 314 17.63 -3.18 2.97
CA CYS A 314 18.56 -2.32 2.22
C CYS A 314 19.67 -1.74 3.10
N LYS A 315 19.35 -1.34 4.35
CA LYS A 315 20.36 -0.85 5.31
C LYS A 315 21.32 -1.95 5.72
N ALA A 316 20.83 -3.17 5.97
CA ALA A 316 21.68 -4.32 6.31
C ALA A 316 22.66 -4.67 5.17
N LEU A 317 22.21 -4.60 3.91
CA LEU A 317 23.09 -4.78 2.75
C LEU A 317 24.15 -3.68 2.67
N ALA A 318 23.79 -2.41 2.89
CA ALA A 318 24.76 -1.32 2.95
C ALA A 318 25.77 -1.51 4.11
N GLN A 319 25.29 -1.93 5.27
CA GLN A 319 26.15 -2.27 6.43
C GLN A 319 27.10 -3.42 6.14
N ALA A 320 26.68 -4.39 5.33
CA ALA A 320 27.55 -5.47 4.85
C ALA A 320 28.57 -5.03 3.78
N GLY A 321 28.53 -3.75 3.34
CA GLY A 321 29.45 -3.20 2.35
C GLY A 321 29.01 -3.41 0.89
N CYS A 322 27.75 -3.81 0.66
CA CYS A 322 27.22 -3.96 -0.68
C CYS A 322 27.17 -2.61 -1.41
N THR A 323 27.54 -2.63 -2.67
CA THR A 323 27.47 -1.49 -3.60
C THR A 323 26.01 -1.14 -3.93
N ALA A 324 25.75 0.08 -4.40
CA ALA A 324 24.41 0.48 -4.83
C ALA A 324 23.81 -0.44 -5.90
N PRO A 325 24.55 -0.89 -6.95
CA PRO A 325 24.04 -1.88 -7.91
C PRO A 325 23.66 -3.23 -7.28
N GLU A 326 24.41 -3.73 -6.30
CA GLU A 326 24.09 -4.99 -5.60
C GLU A 326 22.80 -4.85 -4.77
N ILE A 327 22.66 -3.74 -4.03
CA ILE A 327 21.43 -3.45 -3.30
C ILE A 327 20.24 -3.30 -4.26
N MET A 328 20.44 -2.69 -5.42
CA MET A 328 19.40 -2.59 -6.47
C MET A 328 19.03 -3.96 -7.04
N ALA A 329 19.99 -4.87 -7.20
CA ALA A 329 19.74 -6.22 -7.70
C ALA A 329 18.81 -7.02 -6.77
N ILE A 330 18.93 -6.86 -5.45
CA ILE A 330 18.07 -7.51 -4.46
C ILE A 330 16.75 -6.75 -4.31
N SER A 331 16.81 -5.45 -4.11
CA SER A 331 15.63 -4.66 -3.74
C SER A 331 14.74 -4.28 -4.93
N GLY A 332 15.26 -4.33 -6.17
CA GLY A 332 14.54 -3.88 -7.37
C GLY A 332 14.26 -2.36 -7.37
N HIS A 333 15.14 -1.55 -6.77
CA HIS A 333 15.13 -0.11 -6.98
C HIS A 333 15.62 0.21 -8.39
N ARG A 334 15.06 1.28 -8.99
CA ARG A 334 15.34 1.62 -10.39
C ARG A 334 16.43 2.66 -10.58
N THR A 335 16.67 3.47 -9.57
CA THR A 335 17.65 4.56 -9.64
C THR A 335 18.62 4.47 -8.46
N LEU A 336 19.87 4.81 -8.73
CA LEU A 336 20.90 4.89 -7.70
C LEU A 336 20.49 5.81 -6.55
N ALA A 337 19.88 6.94 -6.83
CA ALA A 337 19.43 7.90 -5.82
C ALA A 337 18.42 7.30 -4.79
N GLN A 338 17.67 6.24 -5.17
CA GLN A 338 16.77 5.56 -4.23
C GLN A 338 17.51 4.69 -3.22
N VAL A 339 18.70 4.25 -3.55
CA VAL A 339 19.52 3.36 -2.72
C VAL A 339 20.61 4.13 -2.00
N GLN A 340 21.12 5.19 -2.61
CA GLN A 340 22.19 6.02 -2.06
C GLN A 340 21.88 6.50 -0.64
N ILE A 341 20.62 6.78 -0.34
CA ILE A 341 20.18 7.21 0.99
C ILE A 341 20.59 6.21 2.09
N TYR A 342 20.56 4.90 1.79
CA TYR A 342 20.94 3.85 2.76
C TYR A 342 22.46 3.74 2.90
N ILE A 343 23.18 3.97 1.81
CA ILE A 343 24.65 3.94 1.79
C ILE A 343 25.18 5.15 2.54
N ASP A 344 24.68 6.36 2.22
CA ASP A 344 25.12 7.61 2.86
C ASP A 344 24.92 7.57 4.38
N GLU A 345 23.76 7.00 4.84
CA GLU A 345 23.47 6.86 6.27
C GLU A 345 24.48 5.95 6.97
N VAL A 346 24.87 4.83 6.34
CA VAL A 346 25.84 3.87 6.89
C VAL A 346 27.29 4.38 6.78
N GLU A 347 27.65 5.01 5.67
CA GLU A 347 28.97 5.58 5.47
C GLU A 347 29.25 6.73 6.44
N GLN A 348 28.24 7.58 6.70
CA GLN A 348 28.37 8.65 7.69
C GLN A 348 28.68 8.11 9.07
N ASP A 349 27.96 7.08 9.53
CA ASP A 349 28.21 6.43 10.82
C ASP A 349 29.63 5.84 10.88
N ARG A 350 30.07 5.11 9.84
CA ARG A 350 31.40 4.52 9.73
C ARG A 350 32.52 5.58 9.73
N MET A 351 32.33 6.68 8.99
CA MET A 351 33.32 7.76 8.95
C MET A 351 33.41 8.49 10.29
N ALA A 352 32.28 8.70 10.98
CA ALA A 352 32.26 9.30 12.31
C ALA A 352 32.97 8.42 13.34
N GLU A 353 32.74 7.10 13.34
CA GLU A 353 33.43 6.15 14.19
C GLU A 353 34.97 6.14 13.90
N ALA A 354 35.32 6.09 12.61
CA ALA A 354 36.73 6.07 12.22
C ALA A 354 37.44 7.38 12.61
N ALA A 355 36.80 8.51 12.47
CA ALA A 355 37.32 9.82 12.88
C ALA A 355 37.52 9.87 14.42
N THR A 356 36.53 9.40 15.18
CA THR A 356 36.59 9.35 16.64
C THR A 356 37.73 8.44 17.12
N LYS A 357 37.90 7.26 16.51
CA LYS A 357 39.02 6.36 16.81
C LYS A 357 40.39 7.01 16.53
N LYS A 358 40.52 7.74 15.43
CA LYS A 358 41.76 8.48 15.10
C LYS A 358 42.04 9.57 16.14
N ARG A 359 41.01 10.32 16.53
CA ARG A 359 41.11 11.35 17.55
C ARG A 359 41.59 10.80 18.90
N LEU A 360 40.94 9.74 19.41
CA LEU A 360 41.30 9.09 20.64
C LEU A 360 42.76 8.60 20.63
N LYS A 361 43.19 7.99 19.50
CA LYS A 361 44.61 7.57 19.36
C LYS A 361 45.59 8.75 19.39
N SER A 362 45.21 9.91 18.84
CA SER A 362 46.09 11.10 18.90
C SER A 362 46.16 11.70 20.31
N GLU A 363 45.06 11.74 21.03
CA GLU A 363 44.99 12.20 22.42
C GLU A 363 45.82 11.31 23.33
N GLN A 364 45.72 9.96 23.18
CA GLN A 364 46.57 9.00 23.95
C GLN A 364 48.06 9.16 23.66
N ARG A 365 48.45 9.47 22.40
CA ARG A 365 49.86 9.74 22.06
C ARG A 365 50.40 11.00 22.73
N VAL A 366 49.60 12.05 22.79
CA VAL A 366 49.99 13.30 23.47
C VAL A 366 50.14 13.10 24.95
N THR A 367 49.22 12.36 25.60
CA THR A 367 49.28 12.07 27.03
C THR A 367 50.49 11.21 27.38
N ASN A 368 50.84 10.18 26.56
CA ASN A 368 52.01 9.34 26.78
C ASN A 368 53.34 10.08 26.53
N LEU A 369 53.37 11.08 25.65
CA LEU A 369 54.57 11.91 25.44
C LEU A 369 54.80 12.87 26.60
N SER A 370 53.74 13.45 27.19
CA SER A 370 53.87 14.30 28.38
C SER A 370 54.27 13.50 29.63
N ALA A 371 53.79 12.25 29.77
CA ALA A 371 54.15 11.39 30.90
C ALA A 371 55.62 10.85 30.86
N ASN A 372 56.26 10.86 29.69
CA ASN A 372 57.66 10.44 29.52
C ASN A 372 58.67 11.62 29.51
N SER A 373 58.20 12.83 29.75
CA SER A 373 59.02 14.05 29.76
C SER A 373 59.28 14.59 31.19
N ASP A 374 58.74 13.90 32.21
CA ASP A 374 59.03 14.11 33.62
C ASP A 374 59.96 12.99 34.12
#